data_cfd9afed261b587073d389c50a742432
#
_entry.id   cfd9afed261b587073d389c50a742432
#
_cell.length_a   1.000
_cell.length_b   1.000
_cell.length_c   1.000
_cell.angle_alpha   90.00
_cell.angle_beta   90.00
_cell.angle_gamma   90.00
#
_symmetry.space_group_name_H-M   'P 1'
#
loop_
_entity.id
_entity.type
_entity.pdbx_description
1 polymer ?
#
loop_
_entity_poly.entity_id
_entity_poly.type
_entity_poly.pdbx_seq_one_letter_code
_entity_poly.pdbx_strand_id
1 'polypeptide(L)'
;MSTGGGFGSEALGLIETKGLVGMIEGTDAMLKAANVALAGRVQVGGGFVTTLVRGDVGSVRAAVEAGAEAASRIGELVSAHVIPRPDPAVLRTFLG
;
A
#
# COMPACT_ATOMS: atom_id res chain seq x y z
N MET A 1 10.97 -1.34 -19.50
CA MET A 1 10.35 -1.20 -19.50
C MET A 1 9.48 -1.36 -19.31
N SER A 2 9.52 -1.62 -19.07
CA SER A 2 8.78 -1.68 -19.05
C SER A 2 7.96 -1.64 -19.10
N THR A 3 8.04 -1.81 -19.07
CA THR A 3 7.33 -1.64 -19.38
C THR A 3 6.30 -1.30 -19.13
N GLY A 4 6.46 -1.16 -19.82
CA GLY A 4 5.21 -0.52 -19.98
C GLY A 4 4.24 -0.81 -18.88
N GLY A 5 3.54 -0.31 -18.59
CA GLY A 5 2.48 -0.52 -17.70
C GLY A 5 2.75 -1.53 -16.67
N GLY A 6 3.93 -1.87 -16.77
CA GLY A 6 4.16 -3.00 -16.04
C GLY A 6 4.18 -2.85 -14.59
N PHE A 7 3.62 -3.84 -14.03
CA PHE A 7 3.89 -4.17 -12.67
C PHE A 7 5.04 -5.16 -12.57
N GLY A 8 5.68 -5.50 -13.70
CA GLY A 8 6.57 -6.65 -13.81
C GLY A 8 7.66 -6.76 -12.77
N SER A 9 8.31 -5.65 -12.42
CA SER A 9 9.39 -5.66 -11.45
C SER A 9 9.06 -4.88 -10.19
N GLU A 10 7.84 -4.40 -10.07
CA GLU A 10 7.44 -3.59 -8.92
C GLU A 10 6.93 -4.45 -7.78
N ALA A 11 7.25 -4.00 -6.57
CA ALA A 11 6.68 -4.55 -5.36
C ALA A 11 5.33 -3.90 -5.07
N LEU A 12 4.54 -4.58 -4.29
CA LEU A 12 3.24 -4.09 -3.82
C LEU A 12 3.28 -3.95 -2.31
N GLY A 13 2.90 -2.79 -1.81
CA GLY A 13 2.79 -2.54 -0.38
C GLY A 13 1.34 -2.33 0.02
N LEU A 14 0.98 -2.85 1.18
CA LEU A 14 -0.39 -2.77 1.66
C LEU A 14 -0.39 -2.36 3.13
N ILE A 15 -1.28 -1.43 3.48
CA ILE A 15 -1.64 -1.23 4.87
C ILE A 15 -3.16 -1.34 5.00
N GLU A 16 -3.61 -2.06 6.01
CA GLU A 16 -5.03 -2.13 6.33
C GLU A 16 -5.28 -1.34 7.60
N THR A 17 -6.26 -0.45 7.53
CA THR A 17 -6.61 0.43 8.63
C THR A 17 -8.11 0.32 8.90
N LYS A 18 -8.48 0.69 10.12
CA LYS A 18 -9.89 0.82 10.47
C LYS A 18 -10.21 2.30 10.63
N GLY A 19 -11.16 2.77 9.83
CA GLY A 19 -11.58 4.17 9.88
C GLY A 19 -10.84 5.06 8.89
N LEU A 20 -11.45 6.20 8.62
CA LEU A 20 -10.98 7.12 7.60
C LEU A 20 -9.68 7.83 7.99
N VAL A 21 -9.55 8.20 9.26
CA VAL A 21 -8.38 8.95 9.72
C VAL A 21 -7.10 8.10 9.57
N GLY A 22 -7.17 6.84 9.98
CA GLY A 22 -6.02 5.94 9.82
C GLY A 22 -5.65 5.72 8.37
N MET A 23 -6.65 5.61 7.50
CA MET A 23 -6.42 5.47 6.08
C MET A 23 -5.69 6.70 5.51
N ILE A 24 -6.16 7.89 5.83
CA ILE A 24 -5.58 9.12 5.29
C ILE A 24 -4.18 9.35 5.86
N GLU A 25 -4.02 9.23 7.17
CA GLU A 25 -2.71 9.43 7.81
C GLU A 25 -1.68 8.42 7.31
N GLY A 26 -2.07 7.17 7.21
CA GLY A 26 -1.18 6.12 6.72
C GLY A 26 -0.81 6.32 5.25
N THR A 27 -1.79 6.66 4.43
CA THR A 27 -1.54 6.89 3.00
C THR A 27 -0.62 8.09 2.79
N ASP A 28 -0.88 9.19 3.48
CA ASP A 28 -0.04 10.37 3.40
C ASP A 28 1.40 10.06 3.81
N ALA A 29 1.57 9.34 4.91
CA ALA A 29 2.90 8.96 5.38
C ALA A 29 3.65 8.09 4.37
N MET A 30 2.94 7.15 3.73
CA MET A 30 3.57 6.31 2.71
C MET A 30 4.07 7.11 1.53
N LEU A 31 3.25 8.02 1.03
CA LEU A 31 3.59 8.80 -0.15
C LEU A 31 4.67 9.83 0.12
N LYS A 32 4.81 10.30 1.35
CA LYS A 32 5.86 11.23 1.75
C LYS A 32 7.19 10.55 2.04
N ALA A 33 7.17 9.30 2.46
CA ALA A 33 8.36 8.62 2.95
C ALA A 33 9.27 8.09 1.84
N ALA A 34 8.70 7.74 0.69
CA ALA A 34 9.47 7.09 -0.36
C ALA A 34 8.83 7.31 -1.72
N ASN A 35 9.60 7.00 -2.77
CA ASN A 35 9.14 7.14 -4.14
C ASN A 35 8.26 5.95 -4.52
N VAL A 36 7.01 6.02 -4.12
CA VAL A 36 6.00 5.01 -4.46
C VAL A 36 4.80 5.69 -5.10
N ALA A 37 4.05 4.92 -5.87
CA ALA A 37 2.81 5.39 -6.48
C ALA A 37 1.64 4.75 -5.73
N LEU A 38 0.58 5.53 -5.54
CA LEU A 38 -0.66 5.00 -5.01
C LEU A 38 -1.27 4.08 -6.07
N ALA A 39 -1.44 2.81 -5.72
CA ALA A 39 -1.93 1.81 -6.67
C ALA A 39 -3.44 1.60 -6.56
N GLY A 40 -3.99 1.81 -5.38
CA GLY A 40 -5.42 1.62 -5.21
C GLY A 40 -5.83 1.58 -3.76
N ARG A 41 -7.12 1.33 -3.59
CA ARG A 41 -7.76 1.23 -2.30
C ARG A 41 -8.84 0.17 -2.39
N VAL A 42 -8.91 -0.71 -1.40
CA VAL A 42 -9.96 -1.72 -1.32
C VAL A 42 -10.73 -1.55 -0.02
N GLN A 43 -12.03 -1.47 -0.10
CA GLN A 43 -12.90 -1.31 1.05
C GLN A 43 -13.99 -2.38 0.96
N VAL A 44 -14.04 -3.27 1.96
CA VAL A 44 -14.94 -4.41 1.93
C VAL A 44 -16.03 -4.35 3.00
N GLY A 45 -16.01 -3.39 3.89
CA GLY A 45 -17.03 -3.24 4.93
C GLY A 45 -16.43 -3.18 6.32
N GLY A 46 -17.27 -2.93 7.32
CA GLY A 46 -16.83 -2.85 8.72
C GLY A 46 -15.90 -1.70 9.04
N GLY A 47 -15.75 -0.74 8.14
CA GLY A 47 -14.82 0.37 8.32
C GLY A 47 -13.37 0.02 7.98
N PHE A 48 -13.10 -1.19 7.52
CA PHE A 48 -11.75 -1.61 7.15
C PHE A 48 -11.42 -1.16 5.73
N VAL A 49 -10.23 -0.58 5.56
CA VAL A 49 -9.76 -0.11 4.26
C VAL A 49 -8.32 -0.56 4.06
N THR A 50 -8.04 -1.11 2.90
CA THR A 50 -6.67 -1.45 2.51
C THR A 50 -6.20 -0.46 1.45
N THR A 51 -5.09 0.21 1.74
CA THR A 51 -4.42 1.11 0.79
C THR A 51 -3.23 0.39 0.19
N LEU A 52 -3.09 0.51 -1.13
CA LEU A 52 -2.05 -0.19 -1.87
C LEU A 52 -1.13 0.81 -2.54
N VAL A 53 0.18 0.59 -2.40
CA VAL A 53 1.21 1.36 -3.10
C VAL A 53 2.11 0.42 -3.88
N ARG A 54 2.76 0.95 -4.91
CA ARG A 54 3.68 0.18 -5.73
C ARG A 54 4.95 0.97 -6.02
N GLY A 55 6.01 0.26 -6.30
CA GLY A 55 7.31 0.82 -6.61
C GLY A 55 8.39 -0.22 -6.46
N ASP A 56 9.64 0.20 -6.45
CA ASP A 56 10.72 -0.74 -6.17
C ASP A 56 10.62 -1.24 -4.72
N VAL A 57 11.17 -2.42 -4.47
CA VAL A 57 10.97 -3.09 -3.18
C VAL A 57 11.49 -2.28 -2.00
N GLY A 58 12.62 -1.59 -2.16
CA GLY A 58 13.18 -0.77 -1.08
C GLY A 58 12.28 0.41 -0.73
N SER A 59 11.79 1.10 -1.74
CA SER A 59 10.87 2.22 -1.55
C SER A 59 9.54 1.76 -0.95
N VAL A 60 9.02 0.63 -1.41
CA VAL A 60 7.77 0.08 -0.88
C VAL A 60 7.92 -0.32 0.58
N ARG A 61 9.04 -0.96 0.96
CA ARG A 61 9.28 -1.30 2.36
C ARG A 61 9.32 -0.07 3.25
N ALA A 62 10.03 0.97 2.81
CA ALA A 62 10.11 2.23 3.56
C ALA A 62 8.73 2.90 3.68
N ALA A 63 7.97 2.90 2.59
CA ALA A 63 6.63 3.48 2.59
C ALA A 63 5.70 2.75 3.56
N VAL A 64 5.67 1.42 3.47
CA VAL A 64 4.80 0.61 4.33
C VAL A 64 5.16 0.79 5.81
N GLU A 65 6.46 0.83 6.13
CA GLU A 65 6.88 1.07 7.51
C GLU A 65 6.39 2.42 8.02
N ALA A 66 6.55 3.47 7.22
CA ALA A 66 6.10 4.80 7.62
C ALA A 66 4.58 4.88 7.77
N GLY A 67 3.84 4.27 6.84
CA GLY A 67 2.38 4.26 6.89
C GLY A 67 1.85 3.48 8.07
N ALA A 68 2.45 2.33 8.34
CA ALA A 68 2.09 1.50 9.49
C ALA A 68 2.32 2.25 10.81
N GLU A 69 3.46 2.93 10.92
CA GLU A 69 3.76 3.72 12.12
C GLU A 69 2.74 4.83 12.32
N ALA A 70 2.42 5.57 11.26
CA ALA A 70 1.46 6.67 11.34
C ALA A 70 0.07 6.18 11.75
N ALA A 71 -0.41 5.11 11.14
CA ALA A 71 -1.72 4.54 11.49
C ALA A 71 -1.73 3.95 12.88
N SER A 72 -0.62 3.34 13.30
CA SER A 72 -0.48 2.75 14.63
C SER A 72 -0.54 3.81 15.73
N ARG A 73 0.04 4.99 15.50
CA ARG A 73 0.02 6.08 16.49
C ARG A 73 -1.37 6.54 16.86
N ILE A 74 -2.31 6.42 15.93
CA ILE A 74 -3.71 6.77 16.22
C ILE A 74 -4.57 5.53 16.50
N GLY A 75 -3.94 4.37 16.69
CA GLY A 75 -4.63 3.15 17.09
C GLY A 75 -5.51 2.52 16.02
N GLU A 76 -5.26 2.82 14.74
CA GLU A 76 -6.12 2.35 13.65
C GLU A 76 -5.42 1.39 12.68
N LEU A 77 -4.20 0.98 12.95
CA LEU A 77 -3.53 -0.01 12.12
C LEU A 77 -4.06 -1.41 12.41
N VAL A 78 -4.47 -2.12 11.37
CA VAL A 78 -4.90 -3.53 11.46
C VAL A 78 -3.77 -4.45 10.99
N SER A 79 -3.18 -4.18 9.83
CA SER A 79 -2.08 -4.99 9.30
C SER A 79 -1.30 -4.20 8.27
N ALA A 80 -0.07 -4.67 8.01
CA ALA A 80 0.79 -4.09 7.00
C ALA A 80 1.60 -5.21 6.37
N HIS A 81 1.82 -5.13 5.05
CA HIS A 81 2.49 -6.20 4.34
C HIS A 81 3.18 -5.68 3.09
N VAL A 82 4.25 -6.36 2.69
CA VAL A 82 4.94 -6.11 1.43
C VAL A 82 4.97 -7.40 0.64
N ILE A 83 4.57 -7.33 -0.61
CA ILE A 83 4.70 -8.44 -1.56
C ILE A 83 5.79 -8.03 -2.54
N PRO A 84 7.01 -8.61 -2.43
CA PRO A 84 8.15 -8.14 -3.23
C PRO A 84 7.97 -8.37 -4.73
N ARG A 85 7.34 -9.46 -5.11
CA ARG A 85 7.14 -9.81 -6.52
C ARG A 85 5.74 -10.39 -6.71
N PRO A 86 4.73 -9.52 -6.74
CA PRO A 86 3.36 -10.01 -6.89
C PRO A 86 3.16 -10.67 -8.25
N ASP A 87 2.39 -11.74 -8.25
CA ASP A 87 2.00 -12.39 -9.50
C ASP A 87 1.12 -11.42 -10.29
N PRO A 88 1.33 -11.30 -11.61
CA PRO A 88 0.51 -10.41 -12.43
C PRO A 88 -0.99 -10.66 -12.34
N ALA A 89 -1.40 -11.90 -12.08
CA ALA A 89 -2.82 -12.21 -11.93
C ALA A 89 -3.42 -11.55 -10.69
N VAL A 90 -2.64 -11.43 -9.61
CA VAL A 90 -3.07 -10.72 -8.41
C VAL A 90 -3.30 -9.25 -8.72
N LEU A 91 -2.37 -8.65 -9.43
CA LEU A 91 -2.47 -7.24 -9.79
C LEU A 91 -3.68 -6.98 -10.70
N ARG A 92 -3.91 -7.85 -11.67
CA ARG A 92 -5.06 -7.71 -12.55
C ARG A 92 -6.39 -7.85 -11.81
N THR A 93 -6.43 -8.74 -10.85
CA THR A 93 -7.66 -9.01 -10.09
C THR A 93 -8.00 -7.85 -9.16
N PHE A 94 -7.02 -7.29 -8.49
CA PHE A 94 -7.28 -6.32 -7.42
C PHE A 94 -7.00 -4.87 -7.81
N LEU A 95 -6.23 -4.63 -8.85
CA LEU A 95 -5.85 -3.28 -9.26
C LEU A 95 -6.23 -2.94 -10.70
N GLY A 96 -6.58 -3.95 -11.46
CA GLY A 96 -7.04 -3.75 -12.81
C GLY A 96 -8.49 -3.39 -12.86
#